data_f0269de7a49f2b492d46b59b87c708d2
#
_entry.id   f0269de7a49f2b492d46b59b87c708d2
#
_cell.length_a   1.000
_cell.length_b   1.000
_cell.length_c   1.000
_cell.angle_alpha   90.00
_cell.angle_beta   90.00
_cell.angle_gamma   90.00
#
_symmetry.space_group_name_H-M   'P 1'
#
loop_
_entity.id
_entity.type
_entity.pdbx_description
1 polymer ?
#
loop_
_entity_poly.entity_id
_entity_poly.type
_entity_poly.pdbx_seq_one_letter_code
_entity_poly.pdbx_strand_id
1 'polypeptide(L)'
;MALAPHIRKAVDADIPAIPTLAMSSFGTTEGPEIVQLIGDLLVDVTAQPLLSLVATVDGRVVGHVLFSKVRLKPAGQEVSAALLAPLAVHPDCQSQGIGGQLVAAGLEQLSGAGVDLVFVLGHPRYYPRFGFLAACRT
;
A
#
# COMPACT_ATOMS: atom_id res chain seq x y z
N MET A 1 -13.77 -20.90 7.74
CA MET A 1 -12.35 -21.26 7.66
C MET A 1 -11.51 -20.01 7.45
N ALA A 2 -10.48 -19.84 8.24
CA ALA A 2 -9.63 -18.66 8.11
C ALA A 2 -8.79 -18.76 6.83
N LEU A 3 -8.67 -17.66 6.10
CA LEU A 3 -7.78 -17.59 4.96
C LEU A 3 -6.33 -17.46 5.45
N ALA A 4 -5.42 -18.13 4.77
CA ALA A 4 -3.99 -18.09 5.06
C ALA A 4 -3.27 -17.39 3.90
N PRO A 5 -3.27 -16.05 3.86
CA PRO A 5 -2.65 -15.35 2.76
C PRO A 5 -1.14 -15.44 2.82
N HIS A 6 -0.53 -15.51 1.64
CA HIS A 6 0.91 -15.40 1.48
C HIS A 6 1.23 -13.97 1.05
N ILE A 7 2.07 -13.29 1.81
CA ILE A 7 2.50 -11.92 1.52
C ILE A 7 3.88 -11.96 0.89
N ARG A 8 4.03 -11.34 -0.27
CA ARG A 8 5.31 -11.27 -0.98
C ARG A 8 5.40 -10.01 -1.83
N LYS A 9 6.59 -9.71 -2.30
CA LYS A 9 6.76 -8.62 -3.26
C LYS A 9 6.07 -8.98 -4.58
N ALA A 10 5.48 -7.98 -5.20
CA ALA A 10 4.86 -8.14 -6.51
C ALA A 10 5.93 -8.41 -7.56
N VAL A 11 5.59 -9.24 -8.53
CA VAL A 11 6.43 -9.53 -9.70
C VAL A 11 5.65 -9.16 -10.96
N ASP A 12 6.32 -9.18 -12.12
CA ASP A 12 5.70 -8.76 -13.36
C ASP A 12 4.40 -9.51 -13.68
N ALA A 13 4.33 -10.78 -13.32
CA ALA A 13 3.14 -11.58 -13.54
C ALA A 13 1.91 -11.08 -12.75
N ASP A 14 2.13 -10.30 -11.70
CA ASP A 14 1.03 -9.75 -10.87
C ASP A 14 0.44 -8.48 -11.46
N ILE A 15 1.17 -7.80 -12.37
CA ILE A 15 0.77 -6.49 -12.87
C ILE A 15 -0.66 -6.47 -13.44
N PRO A 16 -1.09 -7.46 -14.24
CA PRO A 16 -2.47 -7.43 -14.76
C PRO A 16 -3.54 -7.57 -13.67
N ALA A 17 -3.24 -8.23 -12.56
CA ALA A 17 -4.20 -8.43 -11.48
C ALA A 17 -4.41 -7.18 -10.62
N ILE A 18 -3.41 -6.31 -10.53
CA ILE A 18 -3.45 -5.15 -9.64
C ILE A 18 -4.55 -4.16 -10.02
N PRO A 19 -4.68 -3.70 -11.28
CA PRO A 19 -5.78 -2.81 -11.64
C PRO A 19 -7.16 -3.44 -11.42
N THR A 20 -7.30 -4.71 -11.74
CA THR A 20 -8.56 -5.43 -11.56
C THR A 20 -8.94 -5.48 -10.07
N LEU A 21 -7.97 -5.75 -9.23
CA LEU A 21 -8.17 -5.75 -7.78
C LEU A 21 -8.56 -4.35 -7.27
N ALA A 22 -7.89 -3.31 -7.76
CA ALA A 22 -8.21 -1.93 -7.38
C ALA A 22 -9.65 -1.58 -7.74
N MET A 23 -10.09 -1.95 -8.95
CA MET A 23 -11.47 -1.71 -9.36
C MET A 23 -12.47 -2.45 -8.46
N SER A 24 -12.19 -3.71 -8.14
CA SER A 24 -13.06 -4.50 -7.27
C SER A 24 -13.13 -3.94 -5.84
N SER A 25 -12.00 -3.46 -5.33
CA SER A 25 -11.90 -2.95 -3.95
C SER A 25 -12.51 -1.55 -3.80
N PHE A 26 -12.25 -0.65 -4.75
CA PHE A 26 -12.67 0.76 -4.65
C PHE A 26 -13.95 1.08 -5.40
N GLY A 27 -14.40 0.19 -6.28
CA GLY A 27 -15.65 0.36 -7.01
C GLY A 27 -15.52 1.24 -8.24
N THR A 28 -16.66 1.46 -8.91
CA THR A 28 -16.68 2.12 -10.22
C THR A 28 -16.44 3.63 -10.15
N THR A 29 -16.62 4.25 -8.97
CA THR A 29 -16.41 5.69 -8.81
C THR A 29 -14.96 6.01 -8.51
N GLU A 30 -14.37 5.34 -7.52
CA GLU A 30 -13.00 5.60 -7.09
C GLU A 30 -11.97 4.73 -7.80
N GLY A 31 -12.39 3.55 -8.26
CA GLY A 31 -11.48 2.58 -8.88
C GLY A 31 -10.64 3.14 -10.02
N PRO A 32 -11.24 3.85 -11.00
CA PRO A 32 -10.45 4.42 -12.10
C PRO A 32 -9.37 5.40 -11.66
N GLU A 33 -9.65 6.21 -10.62
CA GLU A 33 -8.68 7.15 -10.07
C GLU A 33 -7.53 6.42 -9.38
N ILE A 34 -7.84 5.33 -8.68
CA ILE A 34 -6.82 4.51 -8.02
C ILE A 34 -5.95 3.78 -9.05
N VAL A 35 -6.56 3.25 -10.10
CA VAL A 35 -5.80 2.62 -11.19
C VAL A 35 -4.85 3.62 -11.83
N GLN A 36 -5.31 4.85 -12.07
CA GLN A 36 -4.48 5.91 -12.64
C GLN A 36 -3.32 6.25 -11.70
N LEU A 37 -3.59 6.37 -10.41
CA LEU A 37 -2.56 6.64 -9.42
C LEU A 37 -1.45 5.58 -9.44
N ILE A 38 -1.84 4.31 -9.46
CA ILE A 38 -0.88 3.21 -9.51
C ILE A 38 -0.03 3.31 -10.77
N GLY A 39 -0.66 3.54 -11.91
CA GLY A 39 0.05 3.68 -13.19
C GLY A 39 1.05 4.82 -13.18
N ASP A 40 0.64 5.97 -12.64
CA ASP A 40 1.51 7.14 -12.54
C ASP A 40 2.71 6.88 -11.63
N LEU A 41 2.49 6.23 -10.48
CA LEU A 41 3.57 5.93 -9.54
C LEU A 41 4.58 4.94 -10.11
N LEU A 42 4.12 3.98 -10.89
CA LEU A 42 5.01 2.97 -11.48
C LEU A 42 6.04 3.57 -12.43
N VAL A 43 5.72 4.69 -13.07
CA VAL A 43 6.61 5.35 -14.03
C VAL A 43 7.26 6.62 -13.50
N ASP A 44 6.90 7.06 -12.30
CA ASP A 44 7.45 8.27 -11.71
C ASP A 44 8.80 7.96 -11.05
N VAL A 45 9.89 8.48 -11.62
CA VAL A 45 11.23 8.24 -11.08
C VAL A 45 11.41 8.85 -9.68
N THR A 46 10.67 9.89 -9.34
CA THR A 46 10.77 10.52 -8.00
C THR A 46 10.09 9.69 -6.92
N ALA A 47 9.20 8.79 -7.30
CA ALA A 47 8.52 7.89 -6.36
C ALA A 47 9.34 6.63 -6.05
N GLN A 48 10.42 6.42 -6.79
CA GLN A 48 11.26 5.23 -6.61
C GLN A 48 12.23 5.39 -5.44
N PRO A 49 12.59 4.31 -4.75
CA PRO A 49 12.11 2.94 -5.02
C PRO A 49 10.70 2.72 -4.50
N LEU A 50 9.92 1.94 -5.25
CA LEU A 50 8.60 1.51 -4.83
C LEU A 50 8.70 0.19 -4.07
N LEU A 51 7.88 0.04 -3.04
CA LEU A 51 7.65 -1.26 -2.42
C LEU A 51 6.22 -1.67 -2.74
N SER A 52 6.07 -2.70 -3.55
CA SER A 52 4.77 -3.23 -3.95
C SER A 52 4.64 -4.64 -3.39
N LEU A 53 3.64 -4.85 -2.54
CA LEU A 53 3.39 -6.15 -1.92
C LEU A 53 2.02 -6.65 -2.33
N VAL A 54 1.94 -7.95 -2.57
CA VAL A 54 0.67 -8.61 -2.84
C VAL A 54 0.40 -9.68 -1.80
N ALA A 55 -0.88 -9.91 -1.53
CA ALA A 55 -1.35 -11.05 -0.75
C ALA A 55 -2.01 -12.02 -1.70
N THR A 56 -1.63 -13.28 -1.63
CA THR A 56 -2.23 -14.33 -2.45
C THR A 56 -2.91 -15.38 -1.58
N VAL A 57 -4.02 -15.91 -2.07
CA VAL A 57 -4.70 -17.05 -1.50
C VAL A 57 -4.94 -18.04 -2.64
N ASP A 58 -4.42 -19.25 -2.49
CA ASP A 58 -4.50 -20.29 -3.54
C ASP A 58 -4.01 -19.79 -4.90
N GLY A 59 -2.91 -19.02 -4.87
CA GLY A 59 -2.29 -18.50 -6.08
C GLY A 59 -2.98 -17.28 -6.69
N ARG A 60 -4.07 -16.80 -6.11
CA ARG A 60 -4.79 -15.63 -6.60
C ARG A 60 -4.40 -14.39 -5.80
N VAL A 61 -4.16 -13.29 -6.50
CA VAL A 61 -3.90 -11.99 -5.85
C VAL A 61 -5.21 -11.47 -5.28
N VAL A 62 -5.30 -11.36 -3.96
CA VAL A 62 -6.48 -10.88 -3.26
C VAL A 62 -6.23 -9.58 -2.48
N GLY A 63 -4.99 -9.13 -2.42
CA GLY A 63 -4.63 -7.88 -1.75
C GLY A 63 -3.39 -7.28 -2.36
N HIS A 64 -3.27 -5.95 -2.25
CA HIS A 64 -2.13 -5.20 -2.77
C HIS A 64 -1.94 -3.93 -1.95
N VAL A 65 -0.69 -3.60 -1.66
CA VAL A 65 -0.32 -2.32 -1.06
C VAL A 65 0.90 -1.77 -1.78
N LEU A 66 0.91 -0.46 -1.98
CA LEU A 66 2.00 0.22 -2.64
C LEU A 66 2.54 1.30 -1.71
N PHE A 67 3.86 1.29 -1.53
CA PHE A 67 4.58 2.34 -0.82
C PHE A 67 5.49 3.06 -1.81
N SER A 68 5.41 4.37 -1.85
CA SER A 68 6.25 5.19 -2.72
C SER A 68 7.16 6.08 -1.90
N LYS A 69 8.30 6.48 -2.48
CA LYS A 69 9.24 7.36 -1.80
C LYS A 69 8.68 8.77 -1.73
N VAL A 70 8.86 9.40 -0.57
CA VAL A 70 8.54 10.81 -0.36
C VAL A 70 9.80 11.50 0.15
N ARG A 71 10.11 12.67 -0.40
CA ARG A 71 11.25 13.47 0.02
C ARG A 71 10.79 14.56 0.96
N LEU A 72 11.41 14.60 2.15
CA LEU A 72 11.15 15.63 3.14
C LEU A 72 12.48 16.21 3.60
N LYS A 73 12.52 17.54 3.75
CA LYS A 73 13.71 18.23 4.26
C LYS A 73 13.33 19.25 5.32
N PRO A 74 12.76 18.80 6.44
CA PRO A 74 12.43 19.75 7.51
C PRO A 74 13.71 20.36 8.07
N ALA A 75 13.72 21.68 8.19
CA ALA A 75 14.88 22.44 8.72
C ALA A 75 16.20 22.11 8.00
N GLY A 76 16.14 21.78 6.71
CA GLY A 76 17.33 21.46 5.91
C GLY A 76 17.88 20.05 6.07
N GLN A 77 17.29 19.23 6.94
CA GLN A 77 17.69 17.84 7.09
C GLN A 77 16.85 16.94 6.19
N GLU A 78 17.50 16.00 5.52
CA GLU A 78 16.79 15.04 4.72
C GLU A 78 16.25 13.91 5.60
N VAL A 79 14.96 13.65 5.49
CA VAL A 79 14.27 12.57 6.21
C VAL A 79 13.80 11.55 5.20
N SER A 80 14.11 10.30 5.46
CA SER A 80 13.64 9.20 4.63
C SER A 80 12.18 8.90 4.95
N ALA A 81 11.32 9.03 3.95
CA ALA A 81 9.88 8.84 4.14
C ALA A 81 9.27 8.07 3.00
N ALA A 82 8.14 7.43 3.28
CA ALA A 82 7.34 6.73 2.28
C ALA A 82 5.88 7.07 2.47
N LEU A 83 5.12 6.95 1.39
CA LEU A 83 3.67 7.12 1.39
C LEU A 83 3.02 5.78 1.10
N LEU A 84 2.13 5.33 1.99
CA LEU A 84 1.29 4.17 1.77
C LEU A 84 0.04 4.61 1.02
N ALA A 85 -0.07 4.24 -0.23
CA ALA A 85 -1.26 4.43 -1.06
C ALA A 85 -1.05 3.78 -2.42
N PRO A 86 -2.00 3.01 -2.92
CA PRO A 86 -3.22 2.56 -2.26
C PRO A 86 -3.06 1.23 -1.51
N LEU A 87 -4.03 0.90 -0.69
CA LEU A 87 -4.20 -0.43 -0.11
C LEU A 87 -5.52 -0.98 -0.62
N ALA A 88 -5.50 -2.14 -1.24
CA ALA A 88 -6.68 -2.77 -1.80
C ALA A 88 -6.78 -4.23 -1.34
N VAL A 89 -7.97 -4.65 -0.95
CA VAL A 89 -8.27 -6.05 -0.62
C VAL A 89 -9.56 -6.42 -1.34
N HIS A 90 -9.56 -7.58 -2.00
CA HIS A 90 -10.73 -8.05 -2.71
C HIS A 90 -11.95 -8.09 -1.76
N PRO A 91 -13.13 -7.62 -2.21
CA PRO A 91 -14.30 -7.55 -1.32
C PRO A 91 -14.64 -8.86 -0.61
N ASP A 92 -14.44 -10.00 -1.27
CA ASP A 92 -14.72 -11.31 -0.69
C ASP A 92 -13.73 -11.69 0.42
N CYS A 93 -12.62 -10.98 0.53
CA CYS A 93 -11.56 -11.27 1.48
C CYS A 93 -11.37 -10.18 2.52
N GLN A 94 -12.19 -9.15 2.51
CA GLN A 94 -12.13 -8.06 3.49
C GLN A 94 -12.54 -8.55 4.87
N SER A 95 -12.13 -7.80 5.90
CA SER A 95 -12.44 -8.10 7.30
C SER A 95 -11.83 -9.41 7.81
N GLN A 96 -10.79 -9.90 7.15
CA GLN A 96 -10.07 -11.12 7.53
C GLN A 96 -8.61 -10.85 7.90
N GLY A 97 -8.23 -9.58 8.08
CA GLY A 97 -6.90 -9.21 8.50
C GLY A 97 -5.86 -9.14 7.39
N ILE A 98 -6.23 -9.32 6.14
CA ILE A 98 -5.28 -9.30 5.02
C ILE A 98 -4.66 -7.92 4.85
N GLY A 99 -5.48 -6.87 4.91
CA GLY A 99 -4.97 -5.49 4.84
C GLY A 99 -3.96 -5.21 5.93
N GLY A 100 -4.24 -5.63 7.16
CA GLY A 100 -3.32 -5.46 8.28
C GLY A 100 -2.01 -6.21 8.08
N GLN A 101 -2.05 -7.41 7.54
CA GLN A 101 -0.85 -8.18 7.25
C GLN A 101 0.01 -7.51 6.18
N LEU A 102 -0.62 -6.96 5.13
CA LEU A 102 0.09 -6.21 4.09
C LEU A 102 0.77 -4.97 4.66
N VAL A 103 0.05 -4.20 5.47
CA VAL A 103 0.60 -3.01 6.11
C VAL A 103 1.76 -3.37 7.02
N ALA A 104 1.59 -4.38 7.87
CA ALA A 104 2.64 -4.80 8.80
C ALA A 104 3.90 -5.28 8.07
N ALA A 105 3.74 -6.07 7.01
CA ALA A 105 4.86 -6.54 6.22
C ALA A 105 5.60 -5.38 5.55
N GLY A 106 4.86 -4.41 5.02
CA GLY A 106 5.45 -3.22 4.41
C GLY A 106 6.21 -2.36 5.39
N LEU A 107 5.62 -2.10 6.55
CA LEU A 107 6.28 -1.29 7.59
C LEU A 107 7.57 -1.96 8.08
N GLU A 108 7.55 -3.28 8.23
CA GLU A 108 8.75 -4.02 8.63
C GLU A 108 9.87 -3.88 7.59
N GLN A 109 9.55 -4.04 6.32
CA GLN A 109 10.54 -3.92 5.26
C GLN A 109 11.07 -2.49 5.13
N LEU A 110 10.22 -1.48 5.25
CA LEU A 110 10.64 -0.08 5.19
C LEU A 110 11.52 0.28 6.37
N SER A 111 11.18 -0.18 7.56
CA SER A 111 12.02 0.03 8.75
C SER A 111 13.40 -0.58 8.57
N GLY A 112 13.46 -1.80 8.05
CA GLY A 112 14.73 -2.46 7.75
C GLY A 112 15.55 -1.76 6.67
N ALA A 113 14.90 -1.00 5.81
CA ALA A 113 15.57 -0.21 4.76
C ALA A 113 15.95 1.20 5.22
N GLY A 114 15.71 1.56 6.48
CA GLY A 114 16.10 2.85 7.03
C GLY A 114 15.07 3.96 6.81
N VAL A 115 13.83 3.63 6.50
CA VAL A 115 12.78 4.63 6.34
C VAL A 115 12.32 5.11 7.71
N ASP A 116 12.35 6.43 7.93
CA ASP A 116 12.05 7.03 9.23
C ASP A 116 10.57 7.30 9.45
N LEU A 117 9.85 7.66 8.39
CA LEU A 117 8.43 8.04 8.48
C LEU A 117 7.63 7.38 7.37
N VAL A 118 6.43 6.95 7.71
CA VAL A 118 5.47 6.47 6.72
C VAL A 118 4.18 7.25 6.87
N PHE A 119 3.77 7.90 5.80
CA PHE A 119 2.49 8.59 5.72
C PHE A 119 1.47 7.68 5.07
N VAL A 120 0.21 7.90 5.37
CA VAL A 120 -0.87 7.18 4.73
C VAL A 120 -1.96 8.13 4.31
N LEU A 121 -2.47 7.92 3.10
CA LEU A 121 -3.70 8.56 2.63
C LEU A 121 -4.79 7.51 2.68
N GLY A 122 -5.82 7.78 3.45
CA GLY A 122 -6.92 6.84 3.58
C GLY A 122 -7.85 7.21 4.69
N HIS A 123 -8.70 6.28 5.03
CA HIS A 123 -9.75 6.51 6.00
C HIS A 123 -9.17 6.73 7.40
N PRO A 124 -9.46 7.87 8.07
CA PRO A 124 -8.83 8.22 9.34
C PRO A 124 -9.15 7.26 10.48
N ARG A 125 -10.19 6.43 10.35
CA ARG A 125 -10.57 5.47 11.38
C ARG A 125 -9.96 4.09 11.17
N TYR A 126 -9.43 3.83 9.97
CA TYR A 126 -8.89 2.52 9.64
C TYR A 126 -7.44 2.37 10.08
N TYR A 127 -6.60 3.35 9.72
CA TYR A 127 -5.16 3.22 9.88
C TYR A 127 -4.62 3.34 11.30
N PRO A 128 -5.28 4.06 12.26
CA PRO A 128 -4.77 4.08 13.63
C PRO A 128 -4.62 2.70 14.26
N ARG A 129 -5.40 1.72 13.84
CA ARG A 129 -5.29 0.34 14.32
C ARG A 129 -3.93 -0.29 14.03
N PHE A 130 -3.18 0.27 13.09
CA PHE A 130 -1.85 -0.20 12.71
C PHE A 130 -0.73 0.67 13.30
N GLY A 131 -1.04 1.55 14.22
CA GLY A 131 -0.07 2.41 14.87
C GLY A 131 0.15 3.77 14.22
N PHE A 132 -0.63 4.12 13.20
CA PHE A 132 -0.55 5.44 12.58
C PHE A 132 -1.19 6.50 13.46
N LEU A 133 -0.54 7.66 13.53
CA LEU A 133 -1.07 8.83 14.22
C LEU A 133 -1.65 9.81 13.23
N ALA A 134 -2.68 10.54 13.65
CA ALA A 134 -3.23 11.58 12.82
C ALA A 134 -2.19 12.68 12.60
N ALA A 135 -2.08 13.16 11.35
CA ALA A 135 -1.18 14.26 11.05
C ALA A 135 -1.70 15.54 11.69
N CYS A 136 -0.77 16.35 12.21
CA CYS A 136 -1.12 17.66 12.72
C CYS A 136 -1.61 18.55 11.60
N ARG A 137 -2.69 19.23 11.84
CA ARG A 137 -3.17 20.27 10.93
C ARG A 137 -2.52 21.58 11.28
N THR A 138 -2.05 22.23 10.29
CA THR A 138 -1.55 23.58 10.43
C THR A 138 -2.44 24.56 9.69
#